data_8759e9dbbd9834186ee07ee241c42bf6
#
_entry.id   8759e9dbbd9834186ee07ee241c42bf6
#
_cell.length_a   1.000
_cell.length_b   1.000
_cell.length_c   1.000
_cell.angle_alpha   90.00
_cell.angle_beta   90.00
_cell.angle_gamma   90.00
#
_symmetry.space_group_name_H-M   'P 1'
#
loop_
_entity.id
_entity.type
_entity.pdbx_description
1 polymer ?
#
loop_
_entity_poly.entity_id
_entity_poly.type
_entity_poly.pdbx_seq_one_letter_code
_entity_poly.pdbx_strand_id
1 'polypeptide(L)'
;MSVNKFHGSKALIKNGLSQFNYADTIRFFKELGIPAYDNAGYIYPNSRQAASVVAAFRMELMRLHVDVKTGISITEIKTARITAEDTKSASNPATNKKTDDRTGYCIQTDNGSFKSKKLIIACGLTASPKLGSDGSLFRQIEALGHHIQKPLPALCGFSCDGLNFKKITGVRCDATVASVIDGQMTEQNTGELQLADYGISGIPVFQISSLMSRALDKGQRVEVIIDFLPAFSDDELNGYIKDRSITTTDHRSLKEKLNGLLNNKLNLALIHKSGVSPDKKGRLLTDDDCKSLTRSIKHTAVSVKKPRGAEFAQVCAGGIFT
;
A
#
# COMPACT_ATOMS: atom_id res chain seq x y z
N MET A 1 12.48 -2.54 -13.26
CA MET A 1 12.10 -2.97 -11.88
C MET A 1 13.26 -3.72 -11.25
N SER A 2 13.63 -3.41 -10.01
CA SER A 2 14.68 -4.13 -9.29
C SER A 2 14.05 -5.27 -8.48
N VAL A 3 14.64 -6.47 -8.55
CA VAL A 3 14.22 -7.65 -7.73
C VAL A 3 14.19 -7.35 -6.23
N ASN A 4 15.02 -6.38 -5.78
CA ASN A 4 15.11 -5.98 -4.37
C ASN A 4 13.87 -5.21 -3.86
N LYS A 5 12.99 -4.77 -4.74
CA LYS A 5 11.72 -4.12 -4.38
C LYS A 5 10.58 -5.11 -4.09
N PHE A 6 10.82 -6.40 -4.26
CA PHE A 6 9.84 -7.45 -4.03
C PHE A 6 10.19 -8.27 -2.79
N HIS A 7 9.18 -8.69 -2.06
CA HIS A 7 9.29 -9.63 -0.94
C HIS A 7 8.94 -11.04 -1.43
N GLY A 8 9.67 -12.07 -0.96
CA GLY A 8 9.46 -13.46 -1.31
C GLY A 8 10.69 -14.11 -1.96
N SER A 9 10.48 -15.23 -2.65
CA SER A 9 11.56 -15.96 -3.34
C SER A 9 12.18 -15.13 -4.47
N LYS A 10 13.43 -14.70 -4.28
CA LYS A 10 14.14 -13.90 -5.29
C LYS A 10 14.29 -14.65 -6.62
N ALA A 11 14.39 -15.98 -6.59
CA ALA A 11 14.51 -16.80 -7.80
C ALA A 11 13.22 -16.76 -8.63
N LEU A 12 12.05 -16.92 -7.97
CA LEU A 12 10.74 -16.82 -8.64
C LEU A 12 10.50 -15.42 -9.18
N ILE A 13 10.81 -14.39 -8.40
CA ILE A 13 10.66 -12.98 -8.82
C ILE A 13 11.53 -12.70 -10.04
N LYS A 14 12.80 -13.13 -10.04
CA LYS A 14 13.71 -12.95 -11.16
C LYS A 14 13.19 -13.68 -12.41
N ASN A 15 12.72 -14.91 -12.26
CA ASN A 15 12.14 -15.68 -13.36
C ASN A 15 10.90 -15.00 -13.95
N GLY A 16 9.96 -14.56 -13.11
CA GLY A 16 8.76 -13.85 -13.56
C GLY A 16 9.11 -12.55 -14.31
N LEU A 17 10.00 -11.73 -13.74
CA LEU A 17 10.42 -10.46 -14.35
C LEU A 17 11.25 -10.65 -15.63
N SER A 18 11.90 -11.81 -15.85
CA SER A 18 12.58 -12.10 -17.10
C SER A 18 11.62 -12.47 -18.23
N GLN A 19 10.43 -12.97 -17.90
CA GLN A 19 9.38 -13.32 -18.88
C GLN A 19 8.42 -12.17 -19.16
N PHE A 20 8.13 -11.35 -18.17
CA PHE A 20 7.23 -10.20 -18.29
C PHE A 20 7.70 -9.06 -17.36
N ASN A 21 8.29 -8.04 -17.92
CA ASN A 21 8.93 -6.95 -17.19
C ASN A 21 8.13 -5.63 -17.29
N TYR A 22 8.73 -4.55 -16.82
CA TYR A 22 8.13 -3.20 -16.87
C TYR A 22 7.78 -2.77 -18.31
N ALA A 23 8.71 -2.95 -19.25
CA ALA A 23 8.47 -2.55 -20.64
C ALA A 23 7.34 -3.34 -21.29
N ASP A 24 7.27 -4.66 -20.96
CA ASP A 24 6.17 -5.52 -21.40
C ASP A 24 4.83 -5.08 -20.82
N THR A 25 4.81 -4.68 -19.55
CA THR A 25 3.62 -4.15 -18.89
C THR A 25 3.12 -2.87 -19.57
N ILE A 26 4.02 -1.92 -19.85
CA ILE A 26 3.66 -0.67 -20.54
C ILE A 26 3.13 -0.95 -21.96
N ARG A 27 3.79 -1.84 -22.68
CA ARG A 27 3.36 -2.26 -24.01
C ARG A 27 1.96 -2.89 -23.98
N PHE A 28 1.73 -3.82 -23.08
CA PHE A 28 0.45 -4.49 -22.90
C PHE A 28 -0.70 -3.50 -22.67
N PHE A 29 -0.55 -2.56 -21.75
CA PHE A 29 -1.58 -1.53 -21.51
C PHE A 29 -1.77 -0.60 -22.72
N LYS A 30 -0.69 -0.25 -23.40
CA LYS A 30 -0.77 0.55 -24.64
C LYS A 30 -1.57 -0.18 -25.73
N GLU A 31 -1.36 -1.48 -25.90
CA GLU A 31 -2.12 -2.33 -26.83
C GLU A 31 -3.61 -2.41 -26.48
N LEU A 32 -3.94 -2.36 -25.18
CA LEU A 32 -5.32 -2.23 -24.70
C LEU A 32 -5.91 -0.82 -24.84
N GLY A 33 -5.20 0.12 -25.47
CA GLY A 33 -5.65 1.50 -25.64
C GLY A 33 -5.45 2.39 -24.41
N ILE A 34 -4.60 1.98 -23.46
CA ILE A 34 -4.31 2.75 -22.24
C ILE A 34 -2.84 3.23 -22.28
N PRO A 35 -2.59 4.46 -22.77
CA PRO A 35 -1.27 5.06 -22.67
C PRO A 35 -0.93 5.36 -21.22
N ALA A 36 0.34 5.15 -20.88
CA ALA A 36 0.88 5.38 -19.54
C ALA A 36 1.23 6.85 -19.31
N TYR A 37 1.02 7.32 -18.08
CA TYR A 37 1.51 8.57 -17.53
C TYR A 37 2.45 8.28 -16.36
N ASP A 38 3.69 8.76 -16.43
CA ASP A 38 4.68 8.62 -15.36
C ASP A 38 4.64 9.86 -14.46
N ASN A 39 4.44 9.63 -13.18
CA ASN A 39 4.52 10.64 -12.14
C ASN A 39 5.59 10.24 -11.12
N ALA A 40 6.81 10.72 -11.31
CA ALA A 40 7.95 10.45 -10.44
C ALA A 40 8.17 8.92 -10.19
N GLY A 41 8.06 8.11 -11.24
CA GLY A 41 8.21 6.65 -11.18
C GLY A 41 6.94 5.87 -10.84
N TYR A 42 5.84 6.55 -10.52
CA TYR A 42 4.51 5.95 -10.35
C TYR A 42 3.73 6.01 -11.66
N ILE A 43 3.36 4.86 -12.18
CA ILE A 43 2.70 4.75 -13.48
C ILE A 43 1.18 4.70 -13.31
N TYR A 44 0.51 5.58 -14.03
CA TYR A 44 -0.94 5.71 -14.06
C TYR A 44 -1.46 5.65 -15.50
N PRO A 45 -2.74 5.30 -15.73
CA PRO A 45 -3.36 5.57 -17.02
C PRO A 45 -3.34 7.08 -17.30
N ASN A 46 -3.09 7.48 -18.54
CA ASN A 46 -3.05 8.91 -18.91
C ASN A 46 -4.36 9.65 -18.59
N SER A 47 -5.50 8.94 -18.60
CA SER A 47 -6.81 9.45 -18.17
C SER A 47 -6.87 9.77 -16.67
N ARG A 48 -5.94 9.28 -15.85
CA ARG A 48 -5.96 9.30 -14.38
C ARG A 48 -7.23 8.70 -13.76
N GLN A 49 -7.94 7.84 -14.51
CA GLN A 49 -9.17 7.18 -14.10
C GLN A 49 -8.99 5.67 -14.05
N ALA A 50 -9.13 5.07 -12.86
CA ALA A 50 -9.07 3.61 -12.71
C ALA A 50 -10.18 2.90 -13.52
N ALA A 51 -11.34 3.54 -13.69
CA ALA A 51 -12.45 3.00 -14.48
C ALA A 51 -12.09 2.74 -15.94
N SER A 52 -11.17 3.52 -16.54
CA SER A 52 -10.74 3.30 -17.93
C SER A 52 -9.97 1.98 -18.09
N VAL A 53 -9.22 1.56 -17.07
CA VAL A 53 -8.53 0.27 -17.04
C VAL A 53 -9.54 -0.88 -17.02
N VAL A 54 -10.54 -0.79 -16.15
CA VAL A 54 -11.62 -1.80 -16.05
C VAL A 54 -12.39 -1.90 -17.36
N ALA A 55 -12.73 -0.78 -17.97
CA ALA A 55 -13.44 -0.74 -19.24
C ALA A 55 -12.62 -1.40 -20.37
N ALA A 56 -11.32 -1.11 -20.47
CA ALA A 56 -10.45 -1.69 -21.48
C ALA A 56 -10.34 -3.23 -21.35
N PHE A 57 -10.19 -3.74 -20.13
CA PHE A 57 -10.21 -5.19 -19.90
C PHE A 57 -11.54 -5.82 -20.28
N ARG A 58 -12.67 -5.20 -19.93
CA ARG A 58 -13.99 -5.72 -20.32
C ARG A 58 -14.18 -5.77 -21.83
N MET A 59 -13.78 -4.73 -22.54
CA MET A 59 -13.85 -4.70 -24.00
C MET A 59 -12.98 -5.79 -24.65
N GLU A 60 -11.77 -5.99 -24.11
CA GLU A 60 -10.85 -7.00 -24.64
C GLU A 60 -11.36 -8.43 -24.37
N LEU A 61 -11.91 -8.71 -23.20
CA LEU A 61 -12.53 -10.00 -22.89
C LEU A 61 -13.71 -10.30 -23.83
N MET A 62 -14.55 -9.31 -24.13
CA MET A 62 -15.63 -9.45 -25.11
C MET A 62 -15.07 -9.70 -26.52
N ARG A 63 -14.04 -8.96 -26.96
CA ARG A 63 -13.40 -9.14 -28.27
C ARG A 63 -12.82 -10.54 -28.43
N LEU A 64 -12.25 -11.09 -27.36
CA LEU A 64 -11.66 -12.44 -27.33
C LEU A 64 -12.68 -13.54 -27.07
N HIS A 65 -13.97 -13.22 -26.97
CA HIS A 65 -15.06 -14.16 -26.66
C HIS A 65 -14.83 -14.98 -25.38
N VAL A 66 -14.22 -14.34 -24.34
CA VAL A 66 -14.04 -14.98 -23.04
C VAL A 66 -15.39 -14.99 -22.32
N ASP A 67 -15.83 -16.18 -21.89
CA ASP A 67 -17.06 -16.34 -21.13
C ASP A 67 -16.82 -15.92 -19.67
N VAL A 68 -17.36 -14.77 -19.28
CA VAL A 68 -17.22 -14.17 -17.94
C VAL A 68 -18.48 -14.45 -17.13
N LYS A 69 -18.36 -15.26 -16.08
CA LYS A 69 -19.43 -15.56 -15.13
C LYS A 69 -19.25 -14.71 -13.87
N THR A 70 -20.23 -13.88 -13.56
CA THR A 70 -20.27 -13.06 -12.34
C THR A 70 -21.36 -13.53 -11.39
N GLY A 71 -21.25 -13.16 -10.09
CA GLY A 71 -22.19 -13.57 -9.08
C GLY A 71 -22.17 -15.07 -8.78
N ILE A 72 -21.02 -15.71 -8.96
CA ILE A 72 -20.84 -17.15 -8.74
C ILE A 72 -19.79 -17.33 -7.65
N SER A 73 -20.14 -18.12 -6.61
CA SER A 73 -19.25 -18.47 -5.52
C SER A 73 -18.70 -19.89 -5.72
N ILE A 74 -17.37 -20.02 -5.68
CA ILE A 74 -16.72 -21.33 -5.77
C ILE A 74 -16.78 -22.00 -4.40
N THR A 75 -17.35 -23.22 -4.34
CA THR A 75 -17.49 -23.99 -3.10
C THR A 75 -16.44 -25.08 -2.98
N GLU A 76 -15.96 -25.64 -4.08
CA GLU A 76 -14.95 -26.70 -4.05
C GLU A 76 -14.14 -26.75 -5.36
N ILE A 77 -12.85 -27.09 -5.25
CA ILE A 77 -11.96 -27.36 -6.38
C ILE A 77 -11.34 -28.75 -6.18
N LYS A 78 -11.52 -29.61 -7.16
CA LYS A 78 -10.95 -30.97 -7.16
C LYS A 78 -10.17 -31.24 -8.44
N THR A 79 -9.14 -32.05 -8.35
CA THR A 79 -8.58 -32.70 -9.54
C THR A 79 -9.57 -33.71 -10.09
N ALA A 80 -9.73 -33.76 -11.40
CA ALA A 80 -10.69 -34.62 -12.07
C ALA A 80 -10.11 -35.12 -13.41
N ARG A 81 -10.62 -36.27 -13.85
CA ARG A 81 -10.39 -36.72 -15.23
C ARG A 81 -11.23 -35.88 -16.18
N ILE A 82 -10.59 -35.32 -17.21
CA ILE A 82 -11.26 -34.49 -18.22
C ILE A 82 -11.35 -35.29 -19.49
N THR A 83 -12.55 -35.56 -19.94
CA THR A 83 -12.81 -36.27 -21.19
C THR A 83 -12.88 -35.32 -22.41
N ALA A 84 -12.80 -35.84 -23.60
CA ALA A 84 -12.97 -35.05 -24.82
C ALA A 84 -14.36 -34.37 -24.90
N GLU A 85 -15.38 -34.97 -24.28
CA GLU A 85 -16.74 -34.42 -24.25
C GLU A 85 -16.85 -33.18 -23.36
N ASP A 86 -16.10 -33.14 -22.26
CA ASP A 86 -16.05 -31.99 -21.32
C ASP A 86 -15.46 -30.74 -21.98
N THR A 87 -14.78 -30.87 -23.13
CA THR A 87 -14.09 -29.76 -23.82
C THR A 87 -14.78 -29.31 -25.10
N LYS A 88 -15.91 -29.89 -25.48
CA LYS A 88 -16.62 -29.56 -26.74
C LYS A 88 -17.40 -28.25 -26.72
N SER A 89 -17.44 -27.54 -25.62
CA SER A 89 -18.19 -26.26 -25.46
C SER A 89 -17.47 -25.01 -25.98
N ALA A 90 -16.21 -25.12 -26.46
CA ALA A 90 -15.48 -23.95 -26.96
C ALA A 90 -14.75 -24.31 -28.27
N SER A 91 -15.40 -24.00 -29.41
CA SER A 91 -14.86 -23.65 -30.70
C SER A 91 -13.77 -24.54 -31.36
N ASN A 92 -14.10 -25.03 -32.49
CA ASN A 92 -13.41 -25.50 -33.69
C ASN A 92 -13.36 -27.03 -33.91
N PRO A 93 -14.04 -27.53 -34.98
CA PRO A 93 -14.16 -28.95 -35.23
C PRO A 93 -13.03 -29.54 -36.12
N ALA A 94 -11.83 -29.06 -36.01
CA ALA A 94 -10.74 -29.55 -36.84
C ALA A 94 -9.48 -29.90 -36.07
N THR A 95 -9.52 -30.99 -35.32
CA THR A 95 -8.34 -31.87 -35.14
C THR A 95 -8.78 -33.18 -34.46
N ASN A 96 -8.93 -34.23 -35.27
CA ASN A 96 -8.95 -35.61 -34.81
C ASN A 96 -7.60 -35.93 -34.13
N LYS A 97 -7.52 -35.89 -32.84
CA LYS A 97 -6.43 -36.48 -32.06
C LYS A 97 -6.99 -37.29 -30.91
N LYS A 98 -6.45 -38.53 -30.77
CA LYS A 98 -6.74 -39.54 -29.77
C LYS A 98 -7.13 -38.96 -28.39
N THR A 99 -8.15 -39.57 -27.80
CA THR A 99 -8.60 -39.36 -26.43
C THR A 99 -7.45 -39.37 -25.43
N ASP A 100 -6.91 -38.19 -25.16
CA ASP A 100 -5.90 -38.00 -24.17
C ASP A 100 -6.64 -37.70 -22.85
N ASP A 101 -6.80 -38.73 -22.05
CA ASP A 101 -7.47 -38.73 -20.75
C ASP A 101 -6.55 -38.01 -19.75
N ARG A 102 -6.60 -36.68 -19.73
CA ARG A 102 -5.70 -35.85 -18.91
C ARG A 102 -6.34 -35.45 -17.59
N THR A 103 -5.54 -35.45 -16.54
CA THR A 103 -5.90 -34.83 -15.27
C THR A 103 -6.16 -33.34 -15.49
N GLY A 104 -7.32 -32.89 -15.06
CA GLY A 104 -7.72 -31.49 -15.05
C GLY A 104 -8.41 -31.14 -13.73
N TYR A 105 -9.34 -30.21 -13.77
CA TYR A 105 -10.01 -29.68 -12.59
C TYR A 105 -11.53 -29.69 -12.77
N CYS A 106 -12.24 -29.99 -11.67
CA CYS A 106 -13.66 -29.77 -11.53
C CYS A 106 -13.87 -28.69 -10.47
N ILE A 107 -14.56 -27.62 -10.85
CA ILE A 107 -14.86 -26.48 -9.99
C ILE A 107 -16.36 -26.53 -9.67
N GLN A 108 -16.70 -26.77 -8.43
CA GLN A 108 -18.07 -26.70 -7.92
C GLN A 108 -18.39 -25.27 -7.50
N THR A 109 -19.59 -24.84 -7.80
CA THR A 109 -20.06 -23.49 -7.47
C THR A 109 -21.49 -23.57 -6.91
N ASP A 110 -21.99 -22.47 -6.39
CA ASP A 110 -23.40 -22.32 -5.99
C ASP A 110 -24.37 -22.39 -7.17
N ASN A 111 -23.90 -22.30 -8.41
CA ASN A 111 -24.71 -22.33 -9.64
C ASN A 111 -24.21 -23.37 -10.65
N GLY A 112 -23.88 -24.59 -10.18
CA GLY A 112 -23.43 -25.67 -11.03
C GLY A 112 -21.94 -25.94 -10.97
N SER A 113 -21.42 -26.72 -11.93
CA SER A 113 -20.01 -27.11 -11.98
C SER A 113 -19.37 -26.80 -13.31
N PHE A 114 -18.05 -26.54 -13.28
CA PHE A 114 -17.23 -26.29 -14.45
C PHE A 114 -16.07 -27.29 -14.48
N LYS A 115 -15.67 -27.70 -15.65
CA LYS A 115 -14.50 -28.55 -15.85
C LYS A 115 -13.47 -27.85 -16.75
N SER A 116 -12.18 -27.99 -16.43
CA SER A 116 -11.11 -27.40 -17.22
C SER A 116 -9.85 -28.25 -17.19
N LYS A 117 -9.08 -28.20 -18.28
CA LYS A 117 -7.75 -28.84 -18.36
C LYS A 117 -6.70 -28.11 -17.55
N LYS A 118 -6.83 -26.80 -17.40
CA LYS A 118 -5.95 -25.92 -16.63
C LYS A 118 -6.77 -24.95 -15.81
N LEU A 119 -6.30 -24.65 -14.64
CA LEU A 119 -6.94 -23.72 -13.70
C LEU A 119 -5.93 -22.64 -13.28
N ILE A 120 -6.34 -21.39 -13.38
CA ILE A 120 -5.60 -20.25 -12.82
C ILE A 120 -6.43 -19.69 -11.68
N ILE A 121 -5.88 -19.72 -10.47
CA ILE A 121 -6.51 -19.14 -9.27
C ILE A 121 -5.92 -17.75 -9.07
N ALA A 122 -6.71 -16.72 -9.31
CA ALA A 122 -6.34 -15.30 -9.19
C ALA A 122 -7.35 -14.51 -8.33
N CYS A 123 -7.92 -15.17 -7.31
CA CYS A 123 -8.99 -14.63 -6.46
C CYS A 123 -8.53 -13.53 -5.48
N GLY A 124 -7.23 -13.24 -5.42
CA GLY A 124 -6.67 -12.35 -4.41
C GLY A 124 -6.62 -12.99 -3.01
N LEU A 125 -6.39 -12.18 -2.00
CA LEU A 125 -6.32 -12.62 -0.60
C LEU A 125 -7.48 -12.03 0.22
N THR A 126 -7.19 -10.98 1.05
CA THR A 126 -8.22 -10.37 1.91
C THR A 126 -8.27 -8.84 1.78
N ALA A 127 -7.48 -8.23 0.90
CA ALA A 127 -7.52 -6.79 0.68
C ALA A 127 -8.76 -6.40 -0.14
N SER A 128 -9.47 -5.38 0.31
CA SER A 128 -10.69 -4.90 -0.33
C SER A 128 -11.76 -6.00 -0.53
N PRO A 129 -12.22 -6.68 0.52
CA PRO A 129 -13.07 -7.86 0.43
C PRO A 129 -14.40 -7.61 -0.31
N LYS A 130 -14.89 -6.37 -0.29
CA LYS A 130 -16.08 -5.96 -1.06
C LYS A 130 -15.94 -6.10 -2.58
N LEU A 131 -14.71 -6.24 -3.07
CA LEU A 131 -14.40 -6.47 -4.48
C LEU A 131 -14.18 -7.96 -4.81
N GLY A 132 -14.48 -8.88 -3.88
CA GLY A 132 -14.38 -10.32 -4.07
C GLY A 132 -13.08 -10.95 -3.55
N SER A 133 -12.19 -10.17 -2.94
CA SER A 133 -10.93 -10.65 -2.35
C SER A 133 -11.13 -10.92 -0.85
N ASP A 134 -11.87 -11.96 -0.52
CA ASP A 134 -12.38 -12.24 0.83
C ASP A 134 -11.74 -13.46 1.53
N GLY A 135 -10.82 -14.16 0.86
CA GLY A 135 -10.15 -15.35 1.36
C GLY A 135 -11.01 -16.63 1.28
N SER A 136 -12.15 -16.60 0.62
CA SER A 136 -13.09 -17.74 0.50
C SER A 136 -12.46 -18.99 -0.11
N LEU A 137 -11.44 -18.85 -0.94
CA LEU A 137 -10.74 -19.98 -1.59
C LEU A 137 -9.54 -20.52 -0.81
N PHE A 138 -9.22 -20.03 0.37
CA PHE A 138 -8.03 -20.49 1.11
C PHE A 138 -8.07 -21.99 1.40
N ARG A 139 -9.20 -22.50 1.88
CA ARG A 139 -9.37 -23.94 2.16
C ARG A 139 -9.20 -24.81 0.91
N GLN A 140 -9.70 -24.36 -0.23
CA GLN A 140 -9.57 -25.06 -1.51
C GLN A 140 -8.12 -25.06 -2.00
N ILE A 141 -7.40 -23.97 -1.83
CA ILE A 141 -5.97 -23.85 -2.18
C ILE A 141 -5.13 -24.76 -1.28
N GLU A 142 -5.42 -24.81 0.02
CA GLU A 142 -4.76 -25.73 0.95
C GLU A 142 -5.07 -27.20 0.64
N ALA A 143 -6.31 -27.52 0.25
CA ALA A 143 -6.69 -28.87 -0.19
C ALA A 143 -5.97 -29.33 -1.47
N LEU A 144 -5.50 -28.39 -2.30
CA LEU A 144 -4.64 -28.67 -3.46
C LEU A 144 -3.14 -28.85 -3.08
N GLY A 145 -2.80 -28.81 -1.78
CA GLY A 145 -1.45 -29.06 -1.28
C GLY A 145 -0.59 -27.80 -1.10
N HIS A 146 -1.16 -26.61 -1.20
CA HIS A 146 -0.45 -25.36 -0.94
C HIS A 146 -0.57 -24.95 0.54
N HIS A 147 0.46 -24.26 1.05
CA HIS A 147 0.43 -23.65 2.36
C HIS A 147 0.19 -22.15 2.24
N ILE A 148 -0.76 -21.59 3.00
CA ILE A 148 -1.08 -20.17 3.01
C ILE A 148 -0.48 -19.51 4.24
N GLN A 149 0.49 -18.61 4.01
CA GLN A 149 0.96 -17.69 5.03
C GLN A 149 -0.13 -16.65 5.31
N LYS A 150 -0.47 -16.45 6.60
CA LYS A 150 -1.50 -15.49 7.04
C LYS A 150 -1.42 -14.17 6.30
N PRO A 151 -2.48 -13.76 5.58
CA PRO A 151 -2.52 -12.46 4.94
C PRO A 151 -2.65 -11.33 5.95
N LEU A 152 -1.82 -10.32 5.83
CA LEU A 152 -1.84 -9.11 6.66
C LEU A 152 -2.07 -7.89 5.76
N PRO A 153 -2.80 -6.86 6.23
CA PRO A 153 -2.98 -5.63 5.46
C PRO A 153 -1.65 -4.97 5.11
N ALA A 154 -1.48 -4.59 3.84
CA ALA A 154 -0.33 -3.84 3.35
C ALA A 154 -0.76 -2.76 2.34
N LEU A 155 0.10 -1.80 2.03
CA LEU A 155 -0.24 -0.55 1.37
C LEU A 155 -1.47 0.09 2.03
N CYS A 156 -1.39 0.27 3.35
CA CYS A 156 -2.47 0.81 4.16
C CYS A 156 -1.95 1.81 5.19
N GLY A 157 -2.86 2.63 5.74
CA GLY A 157 -2.57 3.51 6.87
C GLY A 157 -2.59 2.77 8.20
N PHE A 158 -2.18 3.46 9.26
CA PHE A 158 -2.11 2.92 10.62
C PHE A 158 -2.78 3.85 11.63
N SER A 159 -3.45 3.25 12.60
CA SER A 159 -3.89 3.95 13.79
C SER A 159 -2.69 4.19 14.70
N CYS A 160 -2.53 5.45 15.17
CA CYS A 160 -1.38 5.88 15.95
C CYS A 160 -1.79 6.74 17.14
N ASP A 161 -0.92 6.75 18.18
CA ASP A 161 -0.92 7.70 19.29
C ASP A 161 0.36 8.54 19.26
N GLY A 162 0.35 9.68 19.98
CA GLY A 162 1.51 10.56 20.12
C GLY A 162 1.34 11.96 19.53
N LEU A 163 0.26 12.16 18.73
CA LEU A 163 -0.24 13.45 18.26
C LEU A 163 -1.76 13.51 18.42
N ASN A 164 -2.30 14.72 18.49
CA ASN A 164 -3.75 14.91 18.44
C ASN A 164 -4.21 14.87 16.97
N PHE A 165 -4.32 13.66 16.42
CA PHE A 165 -4.65 13.44 15.01
C PHE A 165 -5.99 14.05 14.59
N LYS A 166 -6.98 14.12 15.50
CA LYS A 166 -8.29 14.74 15.20
C LYS A 166 -8.14 16.23 14.84
N LYS A 167 -7.20 16.94 15.48
CA LYS A 167 -6.97 18.37 15.20
C LYS A 167 -6.21 18.63 13.91
N ILE A 168 -5.46 17.64 13.43
CA ILE A 168 -4.61 17.74 12.22
C ILE A 168 -5.12 16.90 11.05
N THR A 169 -6.33 16.36 11.16
CA THR A 169 -6.92 15.54 10.10
C THR A 169 -7.05 16.30 8.79
N GLY A 170 -6.78 15.58 7.69
CA GLY A 170 -6.80 16.11 6.33
C GLY A 170 -5.53 16.88 5.91
N VAL A 171 -4.56 17.06 6.81
CA VAL A 171 -3.27 17.67 6.45
C VAL A 171 -2.48 16.69 5.60
N ARG A 172 -1.89 17.21 4.52
CA ARG A 172 -0.90 16.53 3.66
C ARG A 172 0.36 17.37 3.63
N CYS A 173 1.49 16.71 3.67
CA CYS A 173 2.81 17.36 3.56
C CYS A 173 3.85 16.34 3.08
N ASP A 174 4.91 16.82 2.45
CA ASP A 174 6.09 16.00 2.20
C ASP A 174 6.79 15.72 3.54
N ALA A 175 7.07 14.45 3.78
CA ALA A 175 7.71 14.01 5.00
C ALA A 175 8.57 12.77 4.77
N THR A 176 9.57 12.58 5.61
CA THR A 176 10.25 11.29 5.74
C THR A 176 9.65 10.53 6.93
N VAL A 177 9.29 9.28 6.68
CA VAL A 177 8.67 8.39 7.67
C VAL A 177 9.59 7.19 7.87
N ALA A 178 10.08 6.98 9.09
CA ALA A 178 10.95 5.88 9.44
C ALA A 178 10.27 4.95 10.44
N SER A 179 10.25 3.64 10.16
CA SER A 179 9.74 2.62 11.08
C SER A 179 10.80 2.21 12.10
N VAL A 180 10.37 2.11 13.36
CA VAL A 180 11.19 1.63 14.48
C VAL A 180 10.48 0.43 15.11
N ILE A 181 11.13 -0.73 15.08
CA ILE A 181 10.60 -1.99 15.61
C ILE A 181 11.48 -2.42 16.78
N ASP A 182 10.87 -2.59 17.97
CA ASP A 182 11.58 -2.93 19.21
C ASP A 182 12.81 -2.01 19.48
N GLY A 183 12.66 -0.71 19.16
CA GLY A 183 13.70 0.30 19.35
C GLY A 183 14.76 0.37 18.23
N GLN A 184 14.68 -0.47 17.22
CA GLN A 184 15.61 -0.45 16.09
C GLN A 184 14.95 0.18 14.85
N MET A 185 15.60 1.16 14.25
CA MET A 185 15.18 1.74 12.97
C MET A 185 15.37 0.68 11.86
N THR A 186 14.33 0.47 11.06
CA THR A 186 14.32 -0.60 10.06
C THR A 186 14.25 -0.08 8.63
N GLU A 187 13.19 0.62 8.27
CA GLU A 187 13.00 1.16 6.93
C GLU A 187 12.53 2.61 7.01
N GLN A 188 12.90 3.41 6.01
CA GLN A 188 12.39 4.76 5.85
C GLN A 188 11.99 5.04 4.41
N ASN A 189 11.02 5.93 4.24
CA ASN A 189 10.58 6.39 2.93
C ASN A 189 10.16 7.85 2.99
N THR A 190 10.36 8.59 1.90
CA THR A 190 10.01 10.00 1.77
C THR A 190 8.92 10.17 0.73
N GLY A 191 7.95 11.05 0.98
CA GLY A 191 6.86 11.36 0.07
C GLY A 191 5.72 12.09 0.76
N GLU A 192 4.57 12.21 0.07
CA GLU A 192 3.38 12.85 0.62
C GLU A 192 2.77 12.00 1.74
N LEU A 193 2.96 12.47 2.97
CA LEU A 193 2.31 11.95 4.17
C LEU A 193 0.92 12.55 4.31
N GLN A 194 -0.05 11.71 4.63
CA GLN A 194 -1.42 12.13 4.97
C GLN A 194 -1.70 11.87 6.44
N LEU A 195 -2.11 12.91 7.16
CA LEU A 195 -2.56 12.83 8.54
C LEU A 195 -4.09 12.68 8.56
N ALA A 196 -4.55 11.59 9.15
CA ALA A 196 -5.97 11.27 9.30
C ALA A 196 -6.37 11.32 10.79
N ASP A 197 -7.66 11.32 11.08
CA ASP A 197 -8.18 11.35 12.46
C ASP A 197 -7.73 10.16 13.31
N TYR A 198 -7.41 9.04 12.66
CA TYR A 198 -6.93 7.80 13.29
C TYR A 198 -5.40 7.70 13.40
N GLY A 199 -4.64 8.49 12.64
CA GLY A 199 -3.18 8.37 12.58
C GLY A 199 -2.58 8.77 11.23
N ILE A 200 -1.76 7.91 10.66
CA ILE A 200 -0.93 8.19 9.49
C ILE A 200 -1.31 7.35 8.26
N SER A 201 -1.15 7.94 7.09
CA SER A 201 -1.39 7.34 5.78
C SER A 201 -0.51 8.03 4.72
N GLY A 202 -0.68 7.69 3.46
CA GLY A 202 0.08 8.26 2.36
C GLY A 202 1.22 7.37 1.89
N ILE A 203 1.85 7.78 0.79
CA ILE A 203 2.84 6.96 0.08
C ILE A 203 3.98 6.45 0.98
N PRO A 204 4.67 7.28 1.80
CA PRO A 204 5.78 6.81 2.60
C PRO A 204 5.36 5.79 3.66
N VAL A 205 4.14 5.90 4.19
CA VAL A 205 3.57 4.92 5.13
C VAL A 205 3.24 3.61 4.42
N PHE A 206 2.68 3.68 3.21
CA PHE A 206 2.33 2.49 2.43
C PHE A 206 3.56 1.65 2.09
N GLN A 207 4.68 2.27 1.74
CA GLN A 207 5.91 1.57 1.37
C GLN A 207 6.47 0.71 2.51
N ILE A 208 6.39 1.18 3.77
CA ILE A 208 6.89 0.48 4.95
C ILE A 208 5.80 -0.35 5.66
N SER A 209 4.54 -0.33 5.17
CA SER A 209 3.38 -0.90 5.85
C SER A 209 3.45 -2.41 6.05
N SER A 210 3.98 -3.16 5.07
CA SER A 210 4.05 -4.62 5.16
C SER A 210 4.97 -5.08 6.30
N LEU A 211 6.08 -4.37 6.50
CA LEU A 211 7.02 -4.62 7.59
C LEU A 211 6.37 -4.34 8.95
N MET A 212 5.73 -3.18 9.09
CA MET A 212 5.02 -2.79 10.32
C MET A 212 3.86 -3.75 10.64
N SER A 213 3.08 -4.16 9.65
CA SER A 213 1.98 -5.12 9.85
C SER A 213 2.49 -6.47 10.35
N ARG A 214 3.61 -6.97 9.80
CA ARG A 214 4.25 -8.22 10.24
C ARG A 214 4.80 -8.11 11.66
N ALA A 215 5.39 -6.97 12.01
CA ALA A 215 5.92 -6.73 13.35
C ALA A 215 4.80 -6.70 14.39
N LEU A 216 3.70 -5.99 14.10
CA LEU A 216 2.52 -5.93 14.97
C LEU A 216 1.86 -7.33 15.13
N ASP A 217 1.78 -8.12 14.07
CA ASP A 217 1.24 -9.49 14.12
C ASP A 217 2.07 -10.41 15.01
N LYS A 218 3.38 -10.17 15.12
CA LYS A 218 4.30 -10.86 16.03
C LYS A 218 4.29 -10.30 17.46
N GLY A 219 3.46 -9.29 17.76
CA GLY A 219 3.40 -8.64 19.05
C GLY A 219 4.56 -7.69 19.34
N GLN A 220 5.35 -7.30 18.34
CA GLN A 220 6.47 -6.39 18.50
C GLN A 220 5.98 -4.95 18.67
N ARG A 221 6.76 -4.15 19.40
CA ARG A 221 6.50 -2.71 19.53
C ARG A 221 6.88 -1.99 18.24
N VAL A 222 5.94 -1.26 17.67
CA VAL A 222 6.15 -0.48 16.45
C VAL A 222 5.92 0.99 16.72
N GLU A 223 6.91 1.79 16.37
CA GLU A 223 6.86 3.25 16.38
C GLU A 223 7.23 3.78 14.99
N VAL A 224 6.80 5.00 14.70
CA VAL A 224 7.19 5.72 13.49
C VAL A 224 7.78 7.06 13.91
N ILE A 225 8.97 7.38 13.40
CA ILE A 225 9.57 8.70 13.50
C ILE A 225 9.26 9.46 12.21
N ILE A 226 8.72 10.66 12.36
CA ILE A 226 8.32 11.52 11.24
C ILE A 226 9.19 12.77 11.24
N ASP A 227 9.84 13.01 10.10
CA ASP A 227 10.47 14.27 9.75
C ASP A 227 9.53 15.04 8.82
N PHE A 228 8.93 16.13 9.31
CA PHE A 228 7.99 16.96 8.56
C PHE A 228 8.65 18.00 7.67
N LEU A 229 9.97 18.14 7.71
CA LEU A 229 10.77 19.06 6.87
C LEU A 229 12.05 18.38 6.40
N PRO A 230 11.97 17.36 5.54
CA PRO A 230 13.15 16.59 5.11
C PRO A 230 14.16 17.41 4.29
N ALA A 231 13.74 18.55 3.75
CA ALA A 231 14.63 19.47 3.01
C ALA A 231 15.57 20.28 3.92
N PHE A 232 15.34 20.29 5.24
CA PHE A 232 16.18 20.99 6.22
C PHE A 232 16.94 19.97 7.07
N SER A 233 18.21 20.23 7.32
CA SER A 233 18.92 19.58 8.44
C SER A 233 18.43 20.13 9.79
N ASP A 234 18.77 19.44 10.87
CA ASP A 234 18.45 19.89 12.22
C ASP A 234 19.05 21.27 12.52
N ASP A 235 20.32 21.50 12.09
CA ASP A 235 21.04 22.75 12.30
C ASP A 235 20.43 23.90 11.50
N GLU A 236 20.09 23.66 10.22
CA GLU A 236 19.43 24.66 9.38
C GLU A 236 18.08 25.07 9.93
N LEU A 237 17.25 24.10 10.39
CA LEU A 237 15.96 24.39 10.98
C LEU A 237 16.11 25.13 12.32
N ASN A 238 17.05 24.68 13.15
CA ASN A 238 17.33 25.37 14.44
C ASN A 238 17.79 26.79 14.21
N GLY A 239 18.71 27.02 13.24
CA GLY A 239 19.13 28.35 12.82
C GLY A 239 17.98 29.22 12.32
N TYR A 240 17.11 28.65 11.46
CA TYR A 240 15.91 29.34 10.96
C TYR A 240 14.94 29.75 12.09
N ILE A 241 14.74 28.89 13.09
CA ILE A 241 13.89 29.20 14.26
C ILE A 241 14.55 30.30 15.09
N LYS A 242 15.85 30.24 15.35
CA LYS A 242 16.62 31.25 16.10
C LYS A 242 16.57 32.62 15.41
N ASP A 243 16.87 32.69 14.11
CA ASP A 243 16.90 33.94 13.37
C ASP A 243 15.54 34.64 13.39
N ARG A 244 14.46 33.89 13.31
CA ARG A 244 13.11 34.43 13.46
C ARG A 244 12.78 34.86 14.88
N SER A 245 13.52 34.37 15.88
CA SER A 245 13.32 34.73 17.28
C SER A 245 14.06 35.98 17.72
N ILE A 246 15.19 36.31 17.08
CA ILE A 246 16.16 37.31 17.57
C ILE A 246 15.84 38.76 17.16
N THR A 247 14.88 39.01 16.26
CA THR A 247 14.53 40.41 15.94
C THR A 247 13.94 41.09 17.16
N THR A 248 14.75 41.93 17.82
CA THR A 248 14.44 42.64 19.08
C THR A 248 13.18 43.51 19.03
N THR A 249 12.75 43.87 17.81
CA THR A 249 11.54 44.68 17.57
C THR A 249 10.30 43.85 17.24
N ASP A 250 10.43 42.54 17.11
CA ASP A 250 9.34 41.69 16.71
C ASP A 250 8.51 41.14 17.89
N HIS A 251 7.30 41.64 18.03
CA HIS A 251 6.36 41.26 19.09
C HIS A 251 5.46 40.05 18.70
N ARG A 252 5.68 39.42 17.54
CA ARG A 252 4.89 38.27 17.11
C ARG A 252 5.07 37.09 18.06
N SER A 253 3.99 36.34 18.24
CA SER A 253 4.00 35.07 18.95
C SER A 253 4.70 33.98 18.10
N LEU A 254 5.10 32.89 18.73
CA LEU A 254 5.74 31.75 18.07
C LEU A 254 4.88 31.23 16.91
N LYS A 255 3.57 31.06 17.12
CA LYS A 255 2.63 30.59 16.08
C LYS A 255 2.59 31.53 14.87
N GLU A 256 2.69 32.86 15.08
CA GLU A 256 2.72 33.85 14.01
C GLU A 256 4.07 33.85 13.27
N LYS A 257 5.17 33.64 13.99
CA LYS A 257 6.51 33.56 13.40
C LYS A 257 6.71 32.34 12.52
N LEU A 258 6.17 31.19 12.93
CA LEU A 258 6.27 29.93 12.18
C LEU A 258 5.16 29.79 11.12
N ASN A 259 4.26 30.77 11.00
CA ASN A 259 3.26 30.80 9.94
C ASN A 259 3.92 30.70 8.56
N GLY A 260 3.51 29.76 7.75
CA GLY A 260 4.11 29.47 6.43
C GLY A 260 5.26 28.47 6.43
N LEU A 261 5.71 27.96 7.60
CA LEU A 261 6.72 26.89 7.65
C LEU A 261 6.10 25.53 7.30
N LEU A 262 4.96 25.24 7.91
CA LEU A 262 4.13 24.05 7.66
C LEU A 262 2.65 24.45 7.62
N ASN A 263 1.76 23.50 7.34
CA ASN A 263 0.33 23.74 7.52
C ASN A 263 0.01 24.23 8.93
N ASN A 264 -0.83 25.25 9.08
CA ASN A 264 -1.08 25.91 10.37
C ASN A 264 -1.57 24.96 11.46
N LYS A 265 -2.42 23.97 11.13
CA LYS A 265 -2.88 22.97 12.10
C LYS A 265 -1.71 22.10 12.58
N LEU A 266 -0.83 21.71 11.68
CA LEU A 266 0.35 20.89 11.97
C LEU A 266 1.37 21.69 12.78
N ASN A 267 1.67 22.94 12.38
CA ASN A 267 2.55 23.84 13.15
C ASN A 267 2.10 23.94 14.61
N LEU A 268 0.82 24.22 14.84
CA LEU A 268 0.29 24.37 16.20
C LEU A 268 0.40 23.07 17.01
N ALA A 269 0.14 21.93 16.38
CA ALA A 269 0.28 20.62 17.02
C ALA A 269 1.73 20.31 17.43
N LEU A 270 2.70 20.64 16.57
CA LEU A 270 4.12 20.43 16.82
C LEU A 270 4.69 21.41 17.85
N ILE A 271 4.23 22.67 17.87
CA ILE A 271 4.55 23.63 18.92
C ILE A 271 4.05 23.10 20.28
N HIS A 272 2.81 22.63 20.37
CA HIS A 272 2.31 22.02 21.60
C HIS A 272 3.11 20.78 22.01
N LYS A 273 3.48 19.93 21.04
CA LYS A 273 4.30 18.73 21.30
C LYS A 273 5.69 19.06 21.82
N SER A 274 6.27 20.19 21.42
CA SER A 274 7.59 20.66 21.91
C SER A 274 7.55 21.15 23.37
N GLY A 275 6.35 21.36 23.93
CA GLY A 275 6.17 21.95 25.27
C GLY A 275 6.29 23.48 25.32
N VAL A 276 6.56 24.11 24.17
CA VAL A 276 6.66 25.58 24.06
C VAL A 276 5.27 26.18 23.88
N SER A 277 4.98 27.30 24.55
CA SER A 277 3.71 28.00 24.38
C SER A 277 3.61 28.64 22.98
N PRO A 278 2.51 28.41 22.23
CA PRO A 278 2.30 29.06 20.92
C PRO A 278 2.25 30.59 21.00
N ASP A 279 1.88 31.13 22.15
CA ASP A 279 1.77 32.58 22.39
C ASP A 279 3.06 33.19 22.93
N LYS A 280 4.09 32.37 23.21
CA LYS A 280 5.41 32.86 23.64
C LYS A 280 5.98 33.79 22.56
N LYS A 281 6.41 34.97 22.99
CA LYS A 281 7.02 35.95 22.07
C LYS A 281 8.33 35.38 21.49
N GLY A 282 8.54 35.50 20.19
CA GLY A 282 9.72 34.96 19.54
C GLY A 282 11.05 35.42 20.17
N ARG A 283 11.14 36.68 20.59
CA ARG A 283 12.30 37.24 21.31
C ARG A 283 12.61 36.59 22.66
N LEU A 284 11.65 35.85 23.24
CA LEU A 284 11.79 35.18 24.53
C LEU A 284 12.10 33.68 24.39
N LEU A 285 12.27 33.19 23.19
CA LEU A 285 12.66 31.78 22.94
C LEU A 285 14.09 31.56 23.44
N THR A 286 14.27 30.51 24.20
CA THR A 286 15.58 30.04 24.63
C THR A 286 16.17 29.08 23.60
N ASP A 287 17.46 28.77 23.72
CA ASP A 287 18.10 27.74 22.90
C ASP A 287 17.44 26.38 23.08
N ASP A 288 17.00 26.06 24.28
CA ASP A 288 16.29 24.80 24.57
C ASP A 288 14.89 24.77 23.94
N ASP A 289 14.17 25.88 23.90
CA ASP A 289 12.92 25.99 23.16
C ASP A 289 13.15 25.70 21.66
N CYS A 290 14.19 26.30 21.07
CA CYS A 290 14.51 26.12 19.66
C CYS A 290 14.89 24.66 19.34
N LYS A 291 15.70 24.02 20.18
CA LYS A 291 16.04 22.59 20.06
C LYS A 291 14.80 21.70 20.22
N SER A 292 13.93 21.99 21.19
CA SER A 292 12.69 21.24 21.41
C SER A 292 11.73 21.35 20.22
N LEU A 293 11.62 22.54 19.63
CA LEU A 293 10.85 22.78 18.41
C LEU A 293 11.43 22.02 17.22
N THR A 294 12.74 22.12 16.99
CA THR A 294 13.44 21.36 15.94
C THR A 294 13.18 19.87 16.09
N ARG A 295 13.36 19.33 17.28
CA ARG A 295 13.10 17.92 17.58
C ARG A 295 11.63 17.53 17.33
N SER A 296 10.71 18.39 17.70
CA SER A 296 9.28 18.17 17.47
C SER A 296 8.91 18.18 15.99
N ILE A 297 9.62 18.92 15.15
CA ILE A 297 9.37 18.99 13.70
C ILE A 297 10.09 17.85 12.96
N LYS A 298 11.35 17.60 13.33
CA LYS A 298 12.23 16.65 12.62
C LYS A 298 12.16 15.20 13.13
N HIS A 299 11.79 15.00 14.38
CA HIS A 299 11.88 13.69 15.05
C HIS A 299 10.62 13.37 15.84
N THR A 300 9.43 13.64 15.25
CA THR A 300 8.17 13.30 15.90
C THR A 300 7.97 11.78 15.94
N ALA A 301 8.04 11.22 17.13
CA ALA A 301 7.68 9.81 17.35
C ALA A 301 6.17 9.66 17.58
N VAL A 302 5.57 8.67 16.91
CA VAL A 302 4.19 8.22 17.11
C VAL A 302 4.18 6.72 17.32
N SER A 303 3.39 6.24 18.27
CA SER A 303 3.23 4.81 18.54
C SER A 303 2.19 4.21 17.60
N VAL A 304 2.54 3.16 16.90
CA VAL A 304 1.65 2.46 15.95
C VAL A 304 0.85 1.40 16.71
N LYS A 305 -0.49 1.44 16.60
CA LYS A 305 -1.38 0.52 17.31
C LYS A 305 -1.81 -0.66 16.46
N LYS A 306 -2.31 -0.38 15.29
CA LYS A 306 -2.80 -1.40 14.34
C LYS A 306 -2.86 -0.86 12.92
N PRO A 307 -2.73 -1.72 11.91
CA PRO A 307 -3.04 -1.33 10.54
C PRO A 307 -4.54 -0.98 10.42
N ARG A 308 -4.89 -0.18 9.46
CA ARG A 308 -6.28 -0.07 9.01
C ARG A 308 -6.73 -1.43 8.49
N GLY A 309 -7.99 -1.77 8.69
CA GLY A 309 -8.54 -3.06 8.32
C GLY A 309 -8.35 -3.42 6.84
N ALA A 310 -8.59 -4.68 6.51
CA ALA A 310 -8.45 -5.22 5.17
C ALA A 310 -9.25 -4.41 4.11
N GLU A 311 -10.36 -3.83 4.51
CA GLU A 311 -11.22 -2.99 3.65
C GLU A 311 -10.55 -1.70 3.17
N PHE A 312 -9.47 -1.25 3.84
CA PHE A 312 -8.69 -0.05 3.49
C PHE A 312 -7.29 -0.39 2.94
N ALA A 313 -6.94 -1.67 2.91
CA ALA A 313 -5.68 -2.13 2.36
C ALA A 313 -5.77 -2.28 0.85
N GLN A 314 -4.72 -1.84 0.14
CA GLN A 314 -4.66 -2.03 -1.32
C GLN A 314 -4.19 -3.43 -1.69
N VAL A 315 -3.35 -4.05 -0.85
CA VAL A 315 -2.81 -5.40 -1.03
C VAL A 315 -2.64 -6.09 0.33
N CYS A 316 -2.29 -7.37 0.30
CA CYS A 316 -1.86 -8.12 1.48
C CYS A 316 -0.38 -8.48 1.41
N ALA A 317 0.25 -8.53 2.59
CA ALA A 317 1.52 -9.22 2.79
C ALA A 317 1.21 -10.64 3.28
N GLY A 318 1.74 -11.65 2.60
CA GLY A 318 1.41 -13.07 2.82
C GLY A 318 0.88 -13.73 1.55
N GLY A 319 0.15 -14.83 1.68
CA GLY A 319 -0.39 -15.60 0.57
C GLY A 319 0.26 -16.97 0.46
N ILE A 320 0.27 -17.57 -0.73
CA ILE A 320 0.85 -18.90 -0.95
C ILE A 320 2.35 -18.87 -0.65
N PHE A 321 2.78 -19.77 0.22
CA PHE A 321 4.22 -19.95 0.52
C PHE A 321 4.94 -20.52 -0.70
N THR A 322 6.07 -19.90 -1.09
CA THR A 322 6.85 -20.25 -2.28
C THR A 322 8.29 -20.58 -1.95
#